data_4e30971b5223f5e1663bb32334305316
#
_entry.id   4e30971b5223f5e1663bb32334305316
#
_cell.length_a   1.000
_cell.length_b   1.000
_cell.length_c   1.000
_cell.angle_alpha   90.00
_cell.angle_beta   90.00
_cell.angle_gamma   90.00
#
_symmetry.space_group_name_H-M   'P 1'
#
loop_
_entity.id
_entity.type
_entity.pdbx_description
1 polymer ?
#
loop_
_entity_poly.entity_id
_entity_poly.type
_entity_poly.pdbx_seq_one_letter_code
_entity_poly.pdbx_strand_id
1 'polypeptide(L)'
;MSVSADVSCRIAWADDAAAVAAVQLAALRADSPHLLPAEIREPGPSDDEALRELTGIWHGSLTRPTEARQRVLVALERNAVRGFALTSPAGDPDADSGDGELVDLVVDPGHRRAGHGSRLLQAAVDTLNADRFTVATTWVVADDDVRRDFLASAGWAPDGAHRTLAEAPDGSTAKQVRLHVDISGVASA
;
A
#
# COMPACT_ATOMS: atom_id res chain seq x y z
N MET A 1 14.51 -21.60 -21.82
CA MET A 1 13.28 -20.85 -22.05
C MET A 1 12.76 -20.45 -20.67
N SER A 2 12.95 -19.19 -20.27
CA SER A 2 12.41 -18.68 -19.01
C SER A 2 10.89 -18.54 -19.22
N VAL A 3 10.11 -19.38 -18.53
CA VAL A 3 8.66 -19.20 -18.45
C VAL A 3 8.48 -17.88 -17.69
N SER A 4 8.03 -16.83 -18.37
CA SER A 4 7.60 -15.60 -17.73
C SER A 4 6.56 -16.00 -16.69
N ALA A 5 6.84 -15.77 -15.41
CA ALA A 5 5.84 -15.96 -14.39
C ALA A 5 4.63 -15.10 -14.79
N ASP A 6 3.44 -15.69 -14.77
CA ASP A 6 2.20 -14.96 -15.02
C ASP A 6 2.00 -13.97 -13.87
N VAL A 7 2.43 -12.73 -14.11
CA VAL A 7 2.41 -11.64 -13.13
C VAL A 7 1.46 -10.57 -13.65
N SER A 8 0.46 -10.25 -12.87
CA SER A 8 -0.56 -9.25 -13.20
C SER A 8 -0.93 -8.38 -11.99
N CYS A 9 -1.54 -7.23 -12.27
CA CYS A 9 -2.20 -6.42 -11.25
C CYS A 9 -3.66 -6.23 -11.64
N ARG A 10 -4.55 -6.22 -10.65
CA ARG A 10 -5.98 -5.94 -10.83
C ARG A 10 -6.59 -5.33 -9.57
N ILE A 11 -7.77 -4.79 -9.71
CA ILE A 11 -8.62 -4.44 -8.56
C ILE A 11 -8.87 -5.70 -7.72
N ALA A 12 -8.73 -5.58 -6.41
CA ALA A 12 -9.00 -6.66 -5.48
C ALA A 12 -10.49 -7.00 -5.42
N TRP A 13 -10.78 -8.28 -5.25
CA TRP A 13 -12.12 -8.79 -4.98
C TRP A 13 -12.29 -9.10 -3.49
N ALA A 14 -13.51 -9.27 -3.04
CA ALA A 14 -13.79 -9.64 -1.63
C ALA A 14 -13.05 -10.92 -1.20
N ASP A 15 -12.90 -11.86 -2.11
CA ASP A 15 -12.22 -13.15 -1.86
C ASP A 15 -10.68 -12.99 -1.68
N ASP A 16 -10.11 -11.85 -2.05
CA ASP A 16 -8.68 -11.57 -1.82
C ASP A 16 -8.38 -11.15 -0.37
N ALA A 17 -9.39 -10.86 0.43
CA ALA A 17 -9.25 -10.30 1.79
C ALA A 17 -8.27 -11.08 2.67
N ALA A 18 -8.37 -12.41 2.67
CA ALA A 18 -7.50 -13.27 3.47
C ALA A 18 -6.03 -13.21 3.00
N ALA A 19 -5.81 -13.17 1.68
CA ALA A 19 -4.47 -13.10 1.12
C ALA A 19 -3.84 -11.72 1.35
N VAL A 20 -4.61 -10.64 1.24
CA VAL A 20 -4.18 -9.28 1.56
C VAL A 20 -3.81 -9.16 3.04
N ALA A 21 -4.64 -9.70 3.95
CA ALA A 21 -4.36 -9.74 5.38
C ALA A 21 -3.06 -10.48 5.71
N ALA A 22 -2.81 -11.62 5.05
CA ALA A 22 -1.58 -12.39 5.24
C ALA A 22 -0.34 -11.62 4.76
N VAL A 23 -0.41 -10.95 3.61
CA VAL A 23 0.67 -10.10 3.10
C VAL A 23 0.94 -8.93 4.06
N GLN A 24 -0.12 -8.28 4.55
CA GLN A 24 0.02 -7.16 5.51
C GLN A 24 0.70 -7.61 6.80
N LEU A 25 0.24 -8.70 7.41
CA LEU A 25 0.83 -9.21 8.66
C LEU A 25 2.30 -9.59 8.47
N ALA A 26 2.63 -10.27 7.36
CA ALA A 26 4.00 -10.63 7.04
C ALA A 26 4.90 -9.41 6.86
N ALA A 27 4.42 -8.37 6.17
CA ALA A 27 5.15 -7.13 5.98
C ALA A 27 5.34 -6.35 7.29
N LEU A 28 4.31 -6.25 8.13
CA LEU A 28 4.41 -5.59 9.44
C LEU A 28 5.44 -6.29 10.33
N ARG A 29 5.47 -7.61 10.33
CA ARG A 29 6.50 -8.37 11.08
C ARG A 29 7.91 -8.11 10.58
N ALA A 30 8.09 -7.99 9.27
CA ALA A 30 9.40 -7.78 8.68
C ALA A 30 9.91 -6.35 8.87
N ASP A 31 9.04 -5.35 8.70
CA ASP A 31 9.43 -3.95 8.57
C ASP A 31 9.15 -3.12 9.83
N SER A 32 8.10 -3.47 10.57
CA SER A 32 7.60 -2.64 11.68
C SER A 32 7.00 -3.49 12.81
N PRO A 33 7.75 -4.47 13.36
CA PRO A 33 7.20 -5.36 14.38
C PRO A 33 6.75 -4.63 15.64
N HIS A 34 7.29 -3.43 15.91
CA HIS A 34 6.91 -2.59 17.05
C HIS A 34 5.47 -2.07 16.97
N LEU A 35 4.88 -2.02 15.76
CA LEU A 35 3.47 -1.65 15.55
C LEU A 35 2.50 -2.78 15.88
N LEU A 36 3.00 -4.01 16.04
CA LEU A 36 2.20 -5.17 16.35
C LEU A 36 2.13 -5.42 17.87
N PRO A 37 1.00 -5.90 18.38
CA PRO A 37 0.93 -6.49 19.72
C PRO A 37 1.99 -7.58 19.91
N ALA A 38 2.50 -7.71 21.13
CA ALA A 38 3.63 -8.61 21.42
C ALA A 38 3.33 -10.08 21.02
N GLU A 39 2.07 -10.48 21.16
CA GLU A 39 1.58 -11.84 20.94
C GLU A 39 1.62 -12.28 19.48
N ILE A 40 1.68 -11.31 18.55
CA ILE A 40 1.65 -11.57 17.10
C ILE A 40 2.87 -10.99 16.36
N ARG A 41 3.89 -10.52 17.08
CA ARG A 41 5.16 -10.05 16.46
C ARG A 41 5.91 -11.17 15.78
N GLU A 42 5.91 -12.33 16.40
CA GLU A 42 6.50 -13.56 15.84
C GLU A 42 5.39 -14.54 15.49
N PRO A 43 5.61 -15.41 14.47
CA PRO A 43 4.65 -16.47 14.15
C PRO A 43 4.35 -17.36 15.35
N GLY A 44 3.07 -17.59 15.62
CA GLY A 44 2.68 -18.33 16.80
C GLY A 44 1.18 -18.68 16.88
N PRO A 45 0.73 -19.18 18.03
CA PRO A 45 -0.65 -19.64 18.22
C PRO A 45 -1.73 -18.58 18.02
N SER A 46 -1.38 -17.30 18.17
CA SER A 46 -2.31 -16.17 18.00
C SER A 46 -2.49 -15.74 16.53
N ASP A 47 -1.77 -16.35 15.59
CA ASP A 47 -1.81 -15.96 14.17
C ASP A 47 -3.19 -16.15 13.54
N ASP A 48 -3.84 -17.26 13.84
CA ASP A 48 -5.17 -17.57 13.27
C ASP A 48 -6.23 -16.55 13.70
N GLU A 49 -6.12 -16.01 14.92
CA GLU A 49 -7.01 -14.97 15.40
C GLU A 49 -6.70 -13.62 14.74
N ALA A 50 -5.44 -13.22 14.72
CA ALA A 50 -4.99 -11.98 14.09
C ALA A 50 -5.34 -11.97 12.59
N LEU A 51 -5.11 -13.07 11.88
CA LEU A 51 -5.46 -13.20 10.46
C LEU A 51 -6.97 -13.16 10.23
N ARG A 52 -7.78 -13.78 11.10
CA ARG A 52 -9.25 -13.68 10.98
C ARG A 52 -9.75 -12.26 11.19
N GLU A 53 -9.19 -11.54 12.15
CA GLU A 53 -9.55 -10.15 12.42
C GLU A 53 -9.17 -9.25 11.24
N LEU A 54 -7.92 -9.31 10.78
CA LEU A 54 -7.45 -8.56 9.61
C LEU A 54 -8.24 -8.91 8.34
N THR A 55 -8.56 -10.20 8.13
CA THR A 55 -9.40 -10.64 7.01
C THR A 55 -10.78 -10.00 7.06
N GLY A 56 -11.38 -9.92 8.25
CA GLY A 56 -12.68 -9.26 8.44
C GLY A 56 -12.63 -7.76 8.10
N ILE A 57 -11.57 -7.07 8.53
CA ILE A 57 -11.34 -5.65 8.22
C ILE A 57 -11.20 -5.47 6.70
N TRP A 58 -10.34 -6.25 6.05
CA TRP A 58 -10.15 -6.17 4.60
C TRP A 58 -11.41 -6.53 3.81
N HIS A 59 -12.12 -7.57 4.20
CA HIS A 59 -13.38 -7.93 3.56
C HIS A 59 -14.41 -6.78 3.67
N GLY A 60 -14.49 -6.13 4.82
CA GLY A 60 -15.32 -4.93 4.99
C GLY A 60 -14.91 -3.79 4.07
N SER A 61 -13.62 -3.49 3.98
CA SER A 61 -13.08 -2.45 3.11
C SER A 61 -13.31 -2.74 1.62
N LEU A 62 -13.19 -4.00 1.21
CA LEU A 62 -13.40 -4.42 -0.19
C LEU A 62 -14.86 -4.42 -0.61
N THR A 63 -15.79 -4.74 0.33
CA THR A 63 -17.23 -4.82 0.03
C THR A 63 -17.98 -3.52 0.26
N ARG A 64 -17.49 -2.68 1.16
CA ARG A 64 -18.10 -1.40 1.53
C ARG A 64 -17.00 -0.35 1.77
N PRO A 65 -16.35 0.12 0.69
CA PRO A 65 -15.35 1.17 0.82
C PRO A 65 -15.95 2.43 1.44
N THR A 66 -15.18 3.09 2.30
CA THR A 66 -15.62 4.32 2.99
C THR A 66 -15.71 5.52 2.06
N GLU A 67 -14.93 5.48 0.97
CA GLU A 67 -14.87 6.53 -0.05
C GLU A 67 -15.18 5.96 -1.44
N ALA A 68 -15.96 6.70 -2.24
CA ALA A 68 -16.42 6.25 -3.55
C ALA A 68 -15.27 5.93 -4.54
N ARG A 69 -14.13 6.63 -4.41
CA ARG A 69 -12.92 6.44 -5.24
C ARG A 69 -11.79 5.73 -4.49
N GLN A 70 -12.11 5.03 -3.41
CA GLN A 70 -11.15 4.14 -2.76
C GLN A 70 -11.02 2.84 -3.54
N ARG A 71 -9.78 2.43 -3.85
CA ARG A 71 -9.49 1.19 -4.57
C ARG A 71 -8.40 0.41 -3.87
N VAL A 72 -8.56 -0.90 -3.85
CA VAL A 72 -7.50 -1.83 -3.48
C VAL A 72 -7.07 -2.59 -4.71
N LEU A 73 -5.79 -2.64 -4.97
CA LEU A 73 -5.16 -3.36 -6.06
C LEU A 73 -4.35 -4.51 -5.51
N VAL A 74 -4.31 -5.63 -6.20
CA VAL A 74 -3.46 -6.78 -5.85
C VAL A 74 -2.51 -7.11 -6.99
N ALA A 75 -1.25 -7.40 -6.62
CA ALA A 75 -0.28 -8.00 -7.53
C ALA A 75 -0.34 -9.51 -7.38
N LEU A 76 -0.47 -10.19 -8.49
CA LEU A 76 -0.58 -11.64 -8.58
C LEU A 76 0.66 -12.24 -9.23
N GLU A 77 1.08 -13.38 -8.73
CA GLU A 77 2.01 -14.28 -9.40
C GLU A 77 1.44 -15.69 -9.34
N ARG A 78 1.16 -16.30 -10.51
CA ARG A 78 0.51 -17.63 -10.61
C ARG A 78 -0.75 -17.72 -9.75
N ASN A 79 -1.61 -16.69 -9.84
CA ASN A 79 -2.84 -16.53 -9.07
C ASN A 79 -2.68 -16.36 -7.54
N ALA A 80 -1.47 -16.27 -7.01
CA ALA A 80 -1.23 -15.96 -5.61
C ALA A 80 -0.98 -14.46 -5.42
N VAL A 81 -1.62 -13.84 -4.44
CA VAL A 81 -1.40 -12.43 -4.08
C VAL A 81 -0.01 -12.29 -3.48
N ARG A 82 0.81 -11.39 -4.05
CA ARG A 82 2.18 -11.09 -3.64
C ARG A 82 2.36 -9.67 -3.12
N GLY A 83 1.33 -8.88 -3.20
CA GLY A 83 1.32 -7.51 -2.70
C GLY A 83 -0.01 -6.86 -2.96
N PHE A 84 -0.20 -5.70 -2.36
CA PHE A 84 -1.37 -4.86 -2.58
C PHE A 84 -1.00 -3.38 -2.56
N ALA A 85 -1.86 -2.56 -3.14
CA ALA A 85 -1.84 -1.11 -3.01
C ALA A 85 -3.24 -0.61 -2.67
N LEU A 86 -3.32 0.42 -1.85
CA LEU A 86 -4.56 1.12 -1.49
C LEU A 86 -4.48 2.54 -2.01
N THR A 87 -5.46 2.95 -2.80
CA THR A 87 -5.62 4.33 -3.27
C THR A 87 -6.93 4.93 -2.77
N SER A 88 -6.94 6.25 -2.55
CA SER A 88 -8.09 7.00 -2.05
C SER A 88 -8.01 8.45 -2.53
N PRO A 89 -9.09 9.25 -2.47
CA PRO A 89 -8.94 10.71 -2.43
C PRO A 89 -7.98 11.13 -1.32
N ALA A 90 -7.13 12.13 -1.56
CA ALA A 90 -6.27 12.66 -0.51
C ALA A 90 -7.09 13.31 0.60
N GLY A 91 -6.79 12.94 1.85
CA GLY A 91 -7.49 13.42 3.05
C GLY A 91 -6.79 14.53 3.80
N ASP A 92 -5.68 15.05 3.29
CA ASP A 92 -4.91 16.10 3.95
C ASP A 92 -5.67 17.44 3.97
N PRO A 93 -5.49 18.29 5.00
CA PRO A 93 -6.20 19.57 5.10
C PRO A 93 -5.90 20.55 3.96
N ASP A 94 -4.79 20.37 3.26
CA ASP A 94 -4.34 21.16 2.12
C ASP A 94 -4.59 20.48 0.75
N ALA A 95 -5.29 19.34 0.75
CA ALA A 95 -5.57 18.59 -0.47
C ALA A 95 -6.66 19.27 -1.31
N ASP A 96 -6.44 19.32 -2.61
CA ASP A 96 -7.44 19.73 -3.59
C ASP A 96 -8.28 18.54 -4.09
N SER A 97 -9.40 18.81 -4.73
CA SER A 97 -10.29 17.78 -5.27
C SER A 97 -9.64 16.93 -6.39
N GLY A 98 -8.54 17.39 -6.95
CA GLY A 98 -7.73 16.72 -7.94
C GLY A 98 -6.62 15.85 -7.34
N ASP A 99 -6.48 15.81 -6.01
CA ASP A 99 -5.42 15.07 -5.33
C ASP A 99 -5.91 13.69 -4.89
N GLY A 100 -5.22 12.68 -5.35
CA GLY A 100 -5.38 11.30 -4.89
C GLY A 100 -4.21 10.87 -4.03
N GLU A 101 -4.42 9.89 -3.18
CA GLU A 101 -3.39 9.35 -2.30
C GLU A 101 -3.14 7.88 -2.58
N LEU A 102 -1.87 7.51 -2.72
CA LEU A 102 -1.42 6.15 -2.53
C LEU A 102 -1.23 5.96 -1.01
N VAL A 103 -2.28 5.44 -0.37
CA VAL A 103 -2.33 5.29 1.09
C VAL A 103 -1.36 4.21 1.56
N ASP A 104 -1.28 3.11 0.82
CA ASP A 104 -0.36 2.01 1.13
C ASP A 104 0.09 1.28 -0.12
N LEU A 105 1.31 0.73 -0.08
CA LEU A 105 1.87 -0.16 -1.09
C LEU A 105 2.74 -1.19 -0.38
N VAL A 106 2.29 -2.42 -0.37
CA VAL A 106 2.91 -3.50 0.39
C VAL A 106 3.22 -4.68 -0.53
N VAL A 107 4.42 -5.22 -0.41
CA VAL A 107 4.84 -6.44 -1.10
C VAL A 107 5.25 -7.47 -0.05
N ASP A 108 4.77 -8.70 -0.24
CA ASP A 108 5.16 -9.85 0.58
C ASP A 108 6.69 -9.90 0.70
N PRO A 109 7.26 -9.89 1.92
CA PRO A 109 8.69 -9.87 2.14
C PRO A 109 9.45 -10.99 1.40
N GLY A 110 8.84 -12.18 1.29
CA GLY A 110 9.41 -13.32 0.57
C GLY A 110 9.42 -13.17 -0.96
N HIS A 111 8.72 -12.15 -1.50
CA HIS A 111 8.55 -11.95 -2.95
C HIS A 111 8.98 -10.55 -3.41
N ARG A 112 9.77 -9.84 -2.59
CA ARG A 112 10.37 -8.55 -2.96
C ARG A 112 11.41 -8.71 -4.07
N ARG A 113 11.72 -7.60 -4.75
CA ARG A 113 12.71 -7.53 -5.85
C ARG A 113 12.33 -8.35 -7.10
N ALA A 114 11.08 -8.84 -7.16
CA ALA A 114 10.51 -9.54 -8.31
C ALA A 114 9.64 -8.65 -9.22
N GLY A 115 9.67 -7.31 -8.99
CA GLY A 115 8.94 -6.33 -9.78
C GLY A 115 7.48 -6.11 -9.38
N HIS A 116 6.99 -6.76 -8.31
CA HIS A 116 5.60 -6.58 -7.85
C HIS A 116 5.33 -5.14 -7.40
N GLY A 117 6.26 -4.53 -6.66
CA GLY A 117 6.11 -3.14 -6.19
C GLY A 117 6.01 -2.14 -7.35
N SER A 118 6.86 -2.25 -8.37
CA SER A 118 6.82 -1.35 -9.53
C SER A 118 5.52 -1.49 -10.33
N ARG A 119 5.01 -2.73 -10.48
CA ARG A 119 3.72 -2.96 -11.15
C ARG A 119 2.54 -2.41 -10.35
N LEU A 120 2.56 -2.60 -9.02
CA LEU A 120 1.53 -2.02 -8.14
C LEU A 120 1.55 -0.51 -8.17
N LEU A 121 2.75 0.10 -8.13
CA LEU A 121 2.88 1.56 -8.19
C LEU A 121 2.33 2.10 -9.50
N GLN A 122 2.69 1.49 -10.63
CA GLN A 122 2.16 1.89 -11.93
C GLN A 122 0.63 1.71 -11.97
N ALA A 123 0.12 0.56 -11.56
CA ALA A 123 -1.32 0.30 -11.54
C ALA A 123 -2.08 1.25 -10.60
N ALA A 124 -1.47 1.66 -9.48
CA ALA A 124 -2.05 2.65 -8.58
C ALA A 124 -2.14 4.04 -9.24
N VAL A 125 -1.07 4.47 -9.90
CA VAL A 125 -1.03 5.74 -10.66
C VAL A 125 -2.09 5.72 -11.78
N ASP A 126 -2.15 4.64 -12.56
CA ASP A 126 -3.15 4.48 -13.63
C ASP A 126 -4.58 4.51 -13.08
N THR A 127 -4.81 3.89 -11.93
CA THR A 127 -6.12 3.87 -11.25
C THR A 127 -6.51 5.26 -10.75
N LEU A 128 -5.58 5.97 -10.10
CA LEU A 128 -5.83 7.36 -9.67
C LEU A 128 -6.15 8.26 -10.86
N ASN A 129 -5.39 8.14 -11.95
CA ASN A 129 -5.67 8.90 -13.18
C ASN A 129 -7.04 8.54 -13.78
N ALA A 130 -7.42 7.26 -13.81
CA ALA A 130 -8.74 6.81 -14.27
C ALA A 130 -9.88 7.35 -13.39
N ASP A 131 -9.65 7.48 -12.09
CA ASP A 131 -10.56 8.12 -11.13
C ASP A 131 -10.50 9.68 -11.20
N ARG A 132 -9.78 10.24 -12.21
CA ARG A 132 -9.66 11.68 -12.52
C ARG A 132 -8.89 12.52 -11.51
N PHE A 133 -7.97 11.93 -10.79
CA PHE A 133 -6.97 12.68 -10.06
C PHE A 133 -5.85 13.15 -11.00
N THR A 134 -5.27 14.29 -10.70
CA THR A 134 -4.20 14.92 -11.47
C THR A 134 -2.87 14.91 -10.74
N VAL A 135 -2.92 14.78 -9.42
CA VAL A 135 -1.75 14.62 -8.55
C VAL A 135 -1.94 13.37 -7.71
N ALA A 136 -0.88 12.60 -7.55
CA ALA A 136 -0.83 11.51 -6.59
C ALA A 136 0.12 11.87 -5.45
N THR A 137 -0.32 11.68 -4.22
CA THR A 137 0.47 11.91 -3.00
C THR A 137 0.67 10.59 -2.25
N THR A 138 1.68 10.53 -1.38
CA THR A 138 1.86 9.43 -0.43
C THR A 138 2.70 9.90 0.77
N TRP A 139 2.42 9.34 1.93
CA TRP A 139 3.20 9.57 3.14
C TRP A 139 4.20 8.45 3.37
N VAL A 140 5.46 8.80 3.60
CA VAL A 140 6.55 7.85 3.84
C VAL A 140 7.25 8.21 5.14
N VAL A 141 7.63 7.20 5.91
CA VAL A 141 8.45 7.40 7.11
C VAL A 141 9.77 8.06 6.70
N ALA A 142 10.17 9.12 7.42
CA ALA A 142 11.23 10.01 6.99
C ALA A 142 12.63 9.33 6.89
N ASP A 143 12.85 8.26 7.65
CA ASP A 143 14.06 7.45 7.68
C ASP A 143 13.93 6.12 6.89
N ASP A 144 12.81 5.89 6.17
CA ASP A 144 12.68 4.78 5.22
C ASP A 144 13.29 5.16 3.87
N ASP A 145 14.61 5.16 3.80
CA ASP A 145 15.36 5.52 2.59
C ASP A 145 15.04 4.55 1.42
N VAL A 146 14.81 3.28 1.72
CA VAL A 146 14.50 2.26 0.69
C VAL A 146 13.20 2.61 -0.04
N ARG A 147 12.14 2.95 0.71
CA ARG A 147 10.85 3.34 0.14
C ARG A 147 10.92 4.69 -0.57
N ARG A 148 11.66 5.64 0.00
CA ARG A 148 11.88 6.96 -0.61
C ARG A 148 12.62 6.86 -1.94
N ASP A 149 13.71 6.10 -1.99
CA ASP A 149 14.49 5.88 -3.22
C ASP A 149 13.67 5.14 -4.29
N PHE A 150 12.87 4.16 -3.88
CA PHE A 150 11.96 3.46 -4.78
C PHE A 150 10.96 4.42 -5.44
N LEU A 151 10.31 5.26 -4.66
CA LEU A 151 9.35 6.25 -5.16
C LEU A 151 10.05 7.33 -5.99
N ALA A 152 11.19 7.82 -5.54
CA ALA A 152 12.00 8.81 -6.29
C ALA A 152 12.43 8.28 -7.67
N SER A 153 12.78 6.99 -7.76
CA SER A 153 13.10 6.34 -9.04
C SER A 153 11.93 6.29 -10.02
N ALA A 154 10.70 6.42 -9.52
CA ALA A 154 9.46 6.50 -10.29
C ALA A 154 8.95 7.94 -10.49
N GLY A 155 9.77 8.95 -10.18
CA GLY A 155 9.46 10.36 -10.42
C GLY A 155 8.74 11.08 -9.27
N TRP A 156 8.54 10.42 -8.13
CA TRP A 156 7.95 11.06 -6.97
C TRP A 156 8.99 11.97 -6.27
N ALA A 157 8.55 13.12 -5.79
CA ALA A 157 9.42 14.10 -5.13
C ALA A 157 8.75 14.64 -3.84
N PRO A 158 9.53 15.04 -2.81
CA PRO A 158 8.98 15.65 -1.62
C PRO A 158 8.39 17.03 -1.94
N ASP A 159 7.22 17.35 -1.36
CA ASP A 159 6.57 18.67 -1.50
C ASP A 159 6.81 19.59 -0.29
N GLY A 160 7.55 19.12 0.71
CA GLY A 160 7.87 19.87 1.92
C GLY A 160 6.88 19.62 3.08
N ALA A 161 5.76 18.96 2.85
CA ALA A 161 4.85 18.60 3.93
C ALA A 161 5.43 17.48 4.80
N HIS A 162 5.20 17.59 6.10
CA HIS A 162 5.62 16.59 7.09
C HIS A 162 4.59 16.47 8.21
N ARG A 163 4.50 15.29 8.79
CA ARG A 163 3.66 15.02 9.97
C ARG A 163 4.34 14.05 10.93
N THR A 164 3.85 14.03 12.16
CA THR A 164 4.25 13.02 13.14
C THR A 164 3.07 12.08 13.34
N LEU A 165 3.29 10.78 13.16
CA LEU A 165 2.29 9.78 13.47
C LEU A 165 2.06 9.75 14.98
N ALA A 166 0.83 9.36 15.35
CA ALA A 166 0.49 9.11 16.73
C ALA A 166 1.43 8.05 17.34
N GLU A 167 1.57 8.13 18.66
CA GLU A 167 2.40 7.24 19.43
C GLU A 167 2.03 5.77 19.20
N ALA A 168 3.02 4.94 18.87
CA ALA A 168 2.85 3.51 18.74
C ALA A 168 2.68 2.86 20.14
N PRO A 169 2.22 1.58 20.22
CA PRO A 169 2.02 0.90 21.50
C PRO A 169 3.26 0.83 22.39
N ASP A 170 4.44 0.98 21.82
CA ASP A 170 5.73 1.01 22.54
C ASP A 170 6.19 2.43 22.95
N GLY A 171 5.36 3.46 22.70
CA GLY A 171 5.67 4.85 22.96
C GLY A 171 6.51 5.55 21.89
N SER A 172 6.86 4.87 20.81
CA SER A 172 7.60 5.48 19.71
C SER A 172 6.70 6.32 18.81
N THR A 173 7.28 7.38 18.22
CA THR A 173 6.62 8.20 17.21
C THR A 173 7.41 8.13 15.91
N ALA A 174 6.73 8.17 14.77
CA ALA A 174 7.38 8.22 13.47
C ALA A 174 7.10 9.55 12.77
N LYS A 175 8.14 10.18 12.27
CA LYS A 175 8.00 11.32 11.36
C LYS A 175 7.75 10.83 9.95
N GLN A 176 6.82 11.46 9.24
CA GLN A 176 6.56 11.20 7.83
C GLN A 176 6.79 12.46 7.00
N VAL A 177 7.23 12.25 5.78
CA VAL A 177 7.31 13.25 4.71
C VAL A 177 6.33 12.87 3.62
N ARG A 178 5.72 13.88 2.99
CA ARG A 178 4.83 13.65 1.86
C ARG A 178 5.63 13.73 0.57
N LEU A 179 5.41 12.73 -0.30
CA LEU A 179 5.89 12.75 -1.68
C LEU A 179 4.70 12.92 -2.61
N HIS A 180 4.93 13.55 -3.76
CA HIS A 180 3.92 13.75 -4.78
C HIS A 180 4.48 13.47 -6.19
N VAL A 181 3.58 13.25 -7.13
CA VAL A 181 3.87 13.19 -8.56
C VAL A 181 2.66 13.72 -9.35
N ASP A 182 2.95 14.52 -10.40
CA ASP A 182 1.92 14.92 -11.38
C ASP A 182 1.59 13.72 -12.27
N ILE A 183 0.31 13.36 -12.32
CA ILE A 183 -0.21 12.24 -13.11
C ILE A 183 -1.17 12.70 -14.22
N SER A 184 -1.32 14.00 -14.43
CA SER A 184 -2.26 14.58 -15.42
C SER A 184 -1.94 14.20 -16.87
N GLY A 185 -0.68 13.85 -17.16
CA GLY A 185 -0.21 13.49 -18.51
C GLY A 185 -0.14 11.98 -18.78
N VAL A 186 -0.55 11.13 -17.84
CA VAL A 186 -0.54 9.67 -18.03
C VAL A 186 -1.71 9.28 -18.91
N ALA A 187 -1.40 8.94 -20.17
CA ALA A 187 -2.42 8.42 -21.09
C ALA A 187 -2.90 7.06 -20.57
N SER A 188 -4.21 6.92 -20.35
CA SER A 188 -4.81 5.61 -20.05
C SER A 188 -4.52 4.66 -21.21
N ALA A 189 -3.79 3.60 -20.93
CA ALA A 189 -3.46 2.54 -21.89
C ALA A 189 -4.65 1.58 -22.09
#